data_fbf7d9377972e759a0a3a0cdaf3f9840
#
_entry.id   fbf7d9377972e759a0a3a0cdaf3f9840
#
_cell.length_a   1.000
_cell.length_b   1.000
_cell.length_c   1.000
_cell.angle_alpha   90.00
_cell.angle_beta   90.00
_cell.angle_gamma   90.00
#
_symmetry.space_group_name_H-M   'P 1'
#
loop_
_entity.id
_entity.type
_entity.pdbx_description
1 polymer ?
#
loop_
_entity_poly.entity_id
_entity_poly.type
_entity_poly.pdbx_seq_one_letter_code
_entity_poly.pdbx_strand_id
1 'polypeptide(L)'
;MSKSPSLKETLEALRVRNPVWKARYDALVQFLRDTHIGEGALKAGDMCPDFALANAEGHIVALTDLLARGPLVLSFYRGKWCRYCVTELDALREATADIAATGATLVAVTAEDCGGALTTKRQRELEFEILCDLENGLGLAFGLVFRLPPEFQDYYRDIDVDFPLIYGNESWFLPIPATYVIGQDGKIEYAYVNVDFRERLDPQYILDVLNARSDKPVTAA
;
A
#
# COMPACT_ATOMS: atom_id res chain seq x y z
N MET A 1 -10.54 -10.32 -28.84
CA MET A 1 -9.40 -9.91 -27.99
C MET A 1 -9.68 -10.44 -26.61
N SER A 2 -8.83 -11.32 -26.05
CA SER A 2 -8.99 -11.81 -24.68
C SER A 2 -8.81 -10.64 -23.72
N LYS A 3 -9.76 -10.43 -22.83
CA LYS A 3 -9.67 -9.40 -21.78
C LYS A 3 -8.53 -9.79 -20.84
N SER A 4 -7.62 -8.88 -20.54
CA SER A 4 -6.59 -9.11 -19.52
C SER A 4 -7.24 -9.53 -18.20
N PRO A 5 -6.64 -10.46 -17.42
CA PRO A 5 -7.21 -10.89 -16.16
C PRO A 5 -7.30 -9.69 -15.20
N SER A 6 -8.34 -9.64 -14.38
CA SER A 6 -8.49 -8.65 -13.33
C SER A 6 -7.39 -8.80 -12.26
N LEU A 7 -7.18 -7.75 -11.46
CA LEU A 7 -6.26 -7.82 -10.32
C LEU A 7 -6.59 -9.01 -9.41
N LYS A 8 -7.86 -9.21 -9.09
CA LYS A 8 -8.33 -10.31 -8.25
C LYS A 8 -7.97 -11.69 -8.83
N GLU A 9 -8.22 -11.91 -10.12
CA GLU A 9 -7.89 -13.18 -10.79
C GLU A 9 -6.38 -13.44 -10.79
N THR A 10 -5.57 -12.40 -11.01
CA THR A 10 -4.10 -12.49 -10.99
C THR A 10 -3.57 -12.81 -9.59
N LEU A 11 -4.11 -12.18 -8.55
CA LEU A 11 -3.73 -12.45 -7.15
C LEU A 11 -4.12 -13.86 -6.72
N GLU A 12 -5.29 -14.36 -7.12
CA GLU A 12 -5.71 -15.73 -6.82
C GLU A 12 -4.83 -16.77 -7.52
N ALA A 13 -4.46 -16.53 -8.76
CA ALA A 13 -3.50 -17.38 -9.47
C ALA A 13 -2.13 -17.43 -8.76
N LEU A 14 -1.65 -16.30 -8.19
CA LEU A 14 -0.45 -16.27 -7.37
C LEU A 14 -0.60 -17.07 -6.08
N ARG A 15 -1.78 -16.99 -5.42
CA ARG A 15 -2.08 -17.67 -4.16
C ARG A 15 -1.97 -19.19 -4.29
N VAL A 16 -2.45 -19.76 -5.37
CA VAL A 16 -2.50 -21.22 -5.59
C VAL A 16 -1.24 -21.78 -6.26
N ARG A 17 -0.37 -20.93 -6.78
CA ARG A 17 0.80 -21.33 -7.58
C ARG A 17 1.77 -22.27 -6.84
N ASN A 18 1.95 -22.06 -5.53
CA ASN A 18 2.85 -22.87 -4.71
C ASN A 18 2.15 -23.28 -3.40
N PRO A 19 1.76 -24.57 -3.27
CA PRO A 19 1.01 -25.05 -2.10
C PRO A 19 1.77 -24.89 -0.76
N VAL A 20 3.11 -25.03 -0.75
CA VAL A 20 3.92 -24.87 0.45
C VAL A 20 3.86 -23.42 0.94
N TRP A 21 4.02 -22.46 0.03
CA TRP A 21 3.91 -21.04 0.35
C TRP A 21 2.49 -20.64 0.73
N LYS A 22 1.50 -21.24 0.07
CA LYS A 22 0.10 -21.02 0.46
C LYS A 22 -0.12 -21.38 1.92
N ALA A 23 0.33 -22.56 2.36
CA ALA A 23 0.17 -23.00 3.74
C ALA A 23 0.91 -22.09 4.74
N ARG A 24 2.15 -21.68 4.44
CA ARG A 24 2.93 -20.74 5.27
C ARG A 24 2.23 -19.38 5.40
N TYR A 25 1.71 -18.84 4.31
CA TYR A 25 0.97 -17.56 4.33
C TYR A 25 -0.39 -17.69 5.02
N ASP A 26 -1.09 -18.83 4.86
CA ASP A 26 -2.34 -19.08 5.58
C ASP A 26 -2.09 -19.08 7.10
N ALA A 27 -1.02 -19.71 7.57
CA ALA A 27 -0.64 -19.71 8.98
C ALA A 27 -0.31 -18.30 9.51
N LEU A 28 0.46 -17.51 8.75
CA LEU A 28 0.76 -16.12 9.11
C LEU A 28 -0.51 -15.27 9.16
N VAL A 29 -1.37 -15.36 8.16
CA VAL A 29 -2.64 -14.62 8.13
C VAL A 29 -3.54 -15.00 9.29
N GLN A 30 -3.60 -16.30 9.63
CA GLN A 30 -4.37 -16.76 10.79
C GLN A 30 -3.81 -16.17 12.08
N PHE A 31 -2.49 -16.18 12.26
CA PHE A 31 -1.84 -15.54 13.41
C PHE A 31 -2.20 -14.04 13.51
N LEU A 32 -2.14 -13.30 12.39
CA LEU A 32 -2.48 -11.87 12.37
C LEU A 32 -3.93 -11.62 12.78
N ARG A 33 -4.86 -12.50 12.36
CA ARG A 33 -6.28 -12.43 12.76
C ARG A 33 -6.47 -12.74 14.24
N ASP A 34 -5.86 -13.80 14.73
CA ASP A 34 -6.01 -14.26 16.13
C ASP A 34 -5.40 -13.26 17.13
N THR A 35 -4.41 -12.48 16.70
CA THR A 35 -3.77 -11.44 17.49
C THR A 35 -4.35 -10.04 17.28
N HIS A 36 -5.46 -9.92 16.54
CA HIS A 36 -6.16 -8.65 16.27
C HIS A 36 -5.30 -7.55 15.64
N ILE A 37 -4.22 -7.95 14.97
CA ILE A 37 -3.34 -7.03 14.26
C ILE A 37 -4.12 -6.35 13.14
N GLY A 38 -3.99 -5.02 13.04
CA GLY A 38 -4.69 -4.20 12.06
C GLY A 38 -6.07 -3.69 12.50
N GLU A 39 -6.63 -4.13 13.63
CA GLU A 39 -7.90 -3.58 14.15
C GLU A 39 -7.80 -2.11 14.55
N GLY A 40 -6.60 -1.66 14.94
CA GLY A 40 -6.27 -0.26 15.24
C GLY A 40 -5.97 0.61 14.03
N ALA A 41 -6.06 0.06 12.80
CA ALA A 41 -5.82 0.84 11.60
C ALA A 41 -6.87 1.96 11.43
N LEU A 42 -6.41 3.10 10.91
CA LEU A 42 -7.28 4.24 10.64
C LEU A 42 -8.40 3.86 9.66
N LYS A 43 -9.56 4.49 9.84
CA LYS A 43 -10.81 4.19 9.13
C LYS A 43 -11.36 5.43 8.45
N ALA A 44 -12.33 5.23 7.60
CA ALA A 44 -13.11 6.34 7.05
C ALA A 44 -13.72 7.17 8.19
N GLY A 45 -13.51 8.49 8.13
CA GLY A 45 -13.87 9.45 9.16
C GLY A 45 -12.71 9.96 10.01
N ASP A 46 -11.62 9.21 10.12
CA ASP A 46 -10.41 9.64 10.83
C ASP A 46 -9.63 10.69 10.02
N MET A 47 -8.77 11.44 10.71
CA MET A 47 -7.83 12.36 10.07
C MET A 47 -6.57 11.63 9.64
N CYS A 48 -6.09 11.92 8.43
CA CYS A 48 -4.79 11.48 7.97
C CYS A 48 -3.70 12.10 8.86
N PRO A 49 -2.78 11.31 9.43
CA PRO A 49 -1.61 11.84 10.11
C PRO A 49 -0.78 12.72 9.17
N ASP A 50 -0.27 13.84 9.68
CA ASP A 50 0.64 14.69 8.91
C ASP A 50 1.97 13.98 8.66
N PHE A 51 2.55 14.21 7.48
CA PHE A 51 3.83 13.63 7.12
C PHE A 51 4.62 14.51 6.14
N ALA A 52 5.94 14.36 6.19
CA ALA A 52 6.87 14.83 5.18
C ALA A 52 7.94 13.75 4.99
N LEU A 53 7.90 13.04 3.87
CA LEU A 53 8.76 11.89 3.57
C LEU A 53 9.56 12.13 2.30
N ALA A 54 10.75 11.54 2.22
CA ALA A 54 11.50 11.51 0.97
C ALA A 54 10.78 10.60 -0.03
N ASN A 55 10.68 11.02 -1.29
CA ASN A 55 10.28 10.14 -2.37
C ASN A 55 11.47 9.28 -2.86
N ALA A 56 11.22 8.40 -3.81
CA ALA A 56 12.24 7.52 -4.40
C ALA A 56 13.44 8.29 -5.00
N GLU A 57 13.25 9.51 -5.44
CA GLU A 57 14.28 10.39 -5.99
C GLU A 57 15.00 11.24 -4.91
N GLY A 58 14.59 11.11 -3.65
CA GLY A 58 15.18 11.83 -2.51
C GLY A 58 14.60 13.23 -2.24
N HIS A 59 13.52 13.63 -2.92
CA HIS A 59 12.83 14.88 -2.68
C HIS A 59 11.81 14.72 -1.55
N ILE A 60 11.73 15.73 -0.66
CA ILE A 60 10.70 15.73 0.39
C ILE A 60 9.34 16.04 -0.20
N VAL A 61 8.37 15.22 0.14
CA VAL A 61 6.95 15.35 -0.24
C VAL A 61 6.13 15.44 1.05
N ALA A 62 5.42 16.56 1.22
CA ALA A 62 4.56 16.76 2.39
C ALA A 62 3.09 16.48 2.06
N LEU A 63 2.34 16.00 3.06
CA LEU A 63 0.89 15.79 2.94
C LEU A 63 0.17 17.06 2.47
N THR A 64 0.53 18.21 3.04
CA THR A 64 -0.07 19.51 2.69
C THR A 64 0.08 19.86 1.21
N ASP A 65 1.23 19.56 0.60
CA ASP A 65 1.49 19.81 -0.82
C ASP A 65 0.68 18.87 -1.72
N LEU A 66 0.47 17.64 -1.27
CA LEU A 66 -0.36 16.66 -1.98
C LEU A 66 -1.84 17.08 -1.95
N LEU A 67 -2.37 17.42 -0.77
CA LEU A 67 -3.76 17.83 -0.59
C LEU A 67 -4.09 19.16 -1.25
N ALA A 68 -3.12 20.06 -1.42
CA ALA A 68 -3.30 21.30 -2.18
C ALA A 68 -3.61 21.04 -3.67
N ARG A 69 -3.19 19.90 -4.22
CA ARG A 69 -3.42 19.53 -5.63
C ARG A 69 -4.78 18.87 -5.86
N GLY A 70 -5.35 18.22 -4.84
CA GLY A 70 -6.60 17.47 -4.94
C GLY A 70 -6.69 16.38 -3.88
N PRO A 71 -7.65 15.47 -4.01
CA PRO A 71 -7.74 14.27 -3.18
C PRO A 71 -6.50 13.40 -3.34
N LEU A 72 -6.16 12.64 -2.29
CA LEU A 72 -5.00 11.77 -2.27
C LEU A 72 -5.44 10.30 -2.20
N VAL A 73 -4.92 9.48 -3.11
CA VAL A 73 -4.94 8.02 -3.00
C VAL A 73 -3.59 7.59 -2.44
N LEU A 74 -3.57 7.03 -1.24
CA LEU A 74 -2.36 6.61 -0.54
C LEU A 74 -2.35 5.09 -0.39
N SER A 75 -1.40 4.41 -1.07
CA SER A 75 -1.29 2.94 -1.09
C SER A 75 -0.03 2.48 -0.37
N PHE A 76 -0.18 1.78 0.77
CA PHE A 76 0.91 1.17 1.51
C PHE A 76 1.22 -0.22 0.96
N TYR A 77 2.49 -0.47 0.64
CA TYR A 77 2.95 -1.77 0.18
C TYR A 77 4.23 -2.22 0.91
N ARG A 78 4.47 -3.53 0.94
CA ARG A 78 5.55 -4.12 1.75
C ARG A 78 6.94 -3.99 1.14
N GLY A 79 7.03 -3.94 -0.19
CA GLY A 79 8.31 -3.85 -0.89
C GLY A 79 8.33 -4.67 -2.18
N LYS A 80 9.41 -4.51 -2.97
CA LYS A 80 9.63 -5.18 -4.27
C LYS A 80 9.71 -6.71 -4.19
N TRP A 81 10.09 -7.25 -3.03
CA TRP A 81 10.15 -8.69 -2.77
C TRP A 81 8.76 -9.34 -2.70
N CYS A 82 7.72 -8.56 -2.45
CA CYS A 82 6.34 -9.04 -2.29
C CYS A 82 5.62 -9.09 -3.65
N ARG A 83 5.43 -10.28 -4.21
CA ARG A 83 4.76 -10.46 -5.51
C ARG A 83 3.35 -9.87 -5.55
N TYR A 84 2.58 -10.01 -4.47
CA TYR A 84 1.23 -9.43 -4.39
C TYR A 84 1.27 -7.90 -4.46
N CYS A 85 2.26 -7.28 -3.80
CA CYS A 85 2.44 -5.84 -3.83
C CYS A 85 2.83 -5.33 -5.23
N VAL A 86 3.77 -6.04 -5.87
CA VAL A 86 4.20 -5.69 -7.24
C VAL A 86 3.05 -5.80 -8.23
N THR A 87 2.22 -6.85 -8.10
CA THR A 87 1.02 -7.02 -8.93
C THR A 87 0.00 -5.89 -8.71
N GLU A 88 -0.17 -5.43 -7.48
CA GLU A 88 -1.02 -4.27 -7.17
C GLU A 88 -0.45 -2.98 -7.78
N LEU A 89 0.86 -2.74 -7.66
CA LEU A 89 1.51 -1.56 -8.27
C LEU A 89 1.34 -1.54 -9.80
N ASP A 90 1.41 -2.71 -10.47
CA ASP A 90 1.16 -2.81 -11.91
C ASP A 90 -0.29 -2.44 -12.25
N ALA A 91 -1.27 -2.89 -11.46
CA ALA A 91 -2.67 -2.52 -11.64
C ALA A 91 -2.94 -1.03 -11.35
N LEU A 92 -2.29 -0.46 -10.33
CA LEU A 92 -2.36 0.97 -10.03
C LEU A 92 -1.71 1.81 -11.13
N ARG A 93 -0.60 1.34 -11.74
CA ARG A 93 0.01 2.00 -12.89
C ARG A 93 -0.97 2.10 -14.06
N GLU A 94 -1.68 1.03 -14.37
CA GLU A 94 -2.68 1.03 -15.45
C GLU A 94 -3.83 2.00 -15.18
N ALA A 95 -4.19 2.21 -13.91
CA ALA A 95 -5.26 3.13 -13.49
C ALA A 95 -4.78 4.57 -13.24
N THR A 96 -3.47 4.87 -13.30
CA THR A 96 -2.90 6.17 -12.91
C THR A 96 -3.54 7.33 -13.68
N ALA A 97 -3.71 7.21 -15.00
CA ALA A 97 -4.29 8.26 -15.82
C ALA A 97 -5.76 8.52 -15.47
N ASP A 98 -6.54 7.46 -15.21
CA ASP A 98 -7.96 7.57 -14.85
C ASP A 98 -8.10 8.19 -13.45
N ILE A 99 -7.24 7.82 -12.49
CA ILE A 99 -7.19 8.44 -11.15
C ILE A 99 -6.87 9.93 -11.29
N ALA A 100 -5.85 10.29 -12.06
CA ALA A 100 -5.48 11.69 -12.29
C ALA A 100 -6.61 12.49 -12.96
N ALA A 101 -7.38 11.89 -13.86
CA ALA A 101 -8.53 12.53 -14.51
C ALA A 101 -9.64 12.93 -13.52
N THR A 102 -9.73 12.29 -12.35
CA THR A 102 -10.64 12.71 -11.27
C THR A 102 -10.10 13.90 -10.45
N GLY A 103 -8.91 14.40 -10.74
CA GLY A 103 -8.23 15.42 -9.96
C GLY A 103 -7.46 14.86 -8.75
N ALA A 104 -7.44 13.55 -8.53
CA ALA A 104 -6.74 12.93 -7.43
C ALA A 104 -5.26 12.67 -7.75
N THR A 105 -4.42 12.66 -6.71
CA THR A 105 -3.01 12.24 -6.80
C THR A 105 -2.86 10.83 -6.23
N LEU A 106 -2.20 9.92 -6.96
CA LEU A 106 -1.84 8.60 -6.47
C LEU A 106 -0.41 8.61 -5.92
N VAL A 107 -0.23 8.07 -4.73
CA VAL A 107 1.07 7.93 -4.06
C VAL A 107 1.17 6.55 -3.41
N ALA A 108 2.29 5.87 -3.60
CA ALA A 108 2.60 4.64 -2.89
C ALA A 108 3.57 4.91 -1.72
N VAL A 109 3.50 4.11 -0.66
CA VAL A 109 4.37 4.20 0.52
C VAL A 109 4.99 2.85 0.82
N THR A 110 6.29 2.82 1.07
CA THR A 110 7.02 1.62 1.46
C THR A 110 8.06 1.91 2.54
N ALA A 111 8.36 0.91 3.35
CA ALA A 111 9.45 0.98 4.32
C ALA A 111 10.84 0.65 3.70
N GLU A 112 10.91 0.29 2.42
CA GLU A 112 12.18 0.14 1.73
C GLU A 112 12.93 1.48 1.66
N ASP A 113 14.25 1.42 1.57
CA ASP A 113 15.05 2.60 1.31
C ASP A 113 14.71 3.23 -0.06
N CYS A 114 15.10 4.48 -0.24
CA CYS A 114 14.79 5.19 -1.49
C CYS A 114 15.46 4.53 -2.71
N GLY A 115 16.59 3.84 -2.56
CA GLY A 115 17.24 3.09 -3.65
C GLY A 115 16.41 1.89 -4.10
N GLY A 116 15.83 1.14 -3.15
CA GLY A 116 14.89 0.07 -3.41
C GLY A 116 13.60 0.56 -4.06
N ALA A 117 13.03 1.64 -3.51
CA ALA A 117 11.85 2.31 -4.06
C ALA A 117 12.08 2.81 -5.48
N LEU A 118 13.21 3.47 -5.75
CA LEU A 118 13.59 3.95 -7.08
C LEU A 118 13.76 2.81 -8.09
N THR A 119 14.36 1.70 -7.64
CA THR A 119 14.49 0.49 -8.46
C THR A 119 13.12 -0.03 -8.87
N THR A 120 12.16 -0.11 -7.93
CA THR A 120 10.77 -0.52 -8.18
C THR A 120 10.11 0.45 -9.18
N LYS A 121 10.20 1.75 -8.94
CA LYS A 121 9.61 2.79 -9.78
C LYS A 121 10.07 2.67 -11.23
N ARG A 122 11.38 2.51 -11.44
CA ARG A 122 11.97 2.39 -12.79
C ARG A 122 11.62 1.07 -13.47
N GLN A 123 11.76 -0.05 -12.76
CA GLN A 123 11.51 -1.38 -13.36
C GLN A 123 10.05 -1.61 -13.72
N ARG A 124 9.12 -0.93 -13.02
CA ARG A 124 7.68 -1.04 -13.25
C ARG A 124 7.11 0.15 -14.03
N GLU A 125 7.97 1.09 -14.43
CA GLU A 125 7.56 2.30 -15.19
C GLU A 125 6.41 3.04 -14.48
N LEU A 126 6.54 3.21 -13.12
CA LEU A 126 5.52 3.89 -12.33
C LEU A 126 5.65 5.40 -12.48
N GLU A 127 4.57 6.05 -12.90
CA GLU A 127 4.51 7.50 -13.09
C GLU A 127 4.14 8.24 -11.79
N PHE A 128 3.61 7.53 -10.78
CA PHE A 128 3.28 8.10 -9.48
C PHE A 128 4.46 8.06 -8.49
N GLU A 129 4.35 8.86 -7.44
CA GLU A 129 5.38 8.94 -6.40
C GLU A 129 5.39 7.69 -5.53
N ILE A 130 6.61 7.26 -5.14
CA ILE A 130 6.81 6.30 -4.06
C ILE A 130 7.52 7.02 -2.92
N LEU A 131 6.90 7.04 -1.74
CA LEU A 131 7.47 7.61 -0.52
C LEU A 131 8.16 6.53 0.30
N CYS A 132 9.32 6.90 0.87
CA CYS A 132 10.16 6.03 1.66
C CYS A 132 9.86 6.27 3.15
N ASP A 133 9.03 5.44 3.74
CA ASP A 133 8.68 5.46 5.16
C ASP A 133 9.69 4.63 5.96
N LEU A 134 10.93 5.11 6.02
CA LEU A 134 12.00 4.42 6.74
C LEU A 134 11.55 4.17 8.19
N GLU A 135 11.81 2.95 8.70
CA GLU A 135 11.39 2.50 10.03
C GLU A 135 9.87 2.43 10.26
N ASN A 136 9.06 2.57 9.19
CA ASN A 136 7.59 2.48 9.24
C ASN A 136 6.91 3.56 10.11
N GLY A 137 7.46 4.76 10.21
CA GLY A 137 6.90 5.82 11.08
C GLY A 137 5.48 6.21 10.70
N LEU A 138 5.23 6.43 9.41
CA LEU A 138 3.89 6.72 8.89
C LEU A 138 2.98 5.49 9.00
N GLY A 139 3.49 4.31 8.64
CA GLY A 139 2.75 3.06 8.78
C GLY A 139 2.30 2.81 10.23
N LEU A 140 3.13 3.13 11.24
CA LEU A 140 2.77 3.07 12.66
C LEU A 140 1.66 4.08 13.01
N ALA A 141 1.76 5.31 12.51
CA ALA A 141 0.73 6.33 12.72
C ALA A 141 -0.63 5.94 12.10
N PHE A 142 -0.63 5.16 11.01
CA PHE A 142 -1.84 4.58 10.42
C PHE A 142 -2.31 3.29 11.11
N GLY A 143 -1.57 2.75 12.09
CA GLY A 143 -1.90 1.47 12.75
C GLY A 143 -1.71 0.24 11.85
N LEU A 144 -0.83 0.32 10.86
CA LEU A 144 -0.64 -0.72 9.84
C LEU A 144 0.55 -1.64 10.12
N VAL A 145 1.34 -1.40 11.17
CA VAL A 145 2.63 -2.09 11.34
C VAL A 145 2.52 -3.19 12.37
N PHE A 146 3.11 -4.32 12.06
CA PHE A 146 3.29 -5.43 13.00
C PHE A 146 4.73 -5.94 12.96
N ARG A 147 5.18 -6.52 14.07
CA ARG A 147 6.45 -7.25 14.10
C ARG A 147 6.22 -8.67 13.64
N LEU A 148 7.00 -9.12 12.64
CA LEU A 148 6.95 -10.51 12.18
C LEU A 148 7.47 -11.43 13.28
N PRO A 149 6.65 -12.39 13.78
CA PRO A 149 7.08 -13.31 14.83
C PRO A 149 8.27 -14.18 14.39
N PRO A 150 9.16 -14.56 15.34
CA PRO A 150 10.35 -15.35 15.01
C PRO A 150 10.07 -16.64 14.22
N GLU A 151 8.99 -17.33 14.53
CA GLU A 151 8.56 -18.56 13.86
C GLU A 151 8.22 -18.38 12.37
N PHE A 152 7.91 -17.14 11.94
CA PHE A 152 7.68 -16.83 10.54
C PHE A 152 8.90 -16.22 9.83
N GLN A 153 9.91 -15.74 10.58
CA GLN A 153 11.10 -15.11 10.00
C GLN A 153 11.90 -16.10 9.15
N ASP A 154 12.04 -17.34 9.61
CA ASP A 154 12.77 -18.38 8.89
C ASP A 154 12.14 -18.69 7.53
N TYR A 155 10.80 -18.56 7.39
CA TYR A 155 10.12 -18.76 6.11
C TYR A 155 10.60 -17.78 5.02
N TYR A 156 10.93 -16.56 5.41
CA TYR A 156 11.43 -15.55 4.49
C TYR A 156 12.93 -15.72 4.23
N ARG A 157 13.71 -16.10 5.26
CA ARG A 157 15.13 -16.44 5.09
C ARG A 157 15.33 -17.60 4.11
N ASP A 158 14.46 -18.62 4.15
CA ASP A 158 14.50 -19.79 3.26
C ASP A 158 14.37 -19.42 1.75
N ILE A 159 13.94 -18.21 1.42
CA ILE A 159 13.79 -17.70 0.04
C ILE A 159 14.63 -16.45 -0.21
N ASP A 160 15.69 -16.28 0.55
CA ASP A 160 16.64 -15.16 0.41
C ASP A 160 15.97 -13.78 0.55
N VAL A 161 14.89 -13.66 1.35
CA VAL A 161 14.28 -12.38 1.72
C VAL A 161 14.85 -11.98 3.09
N ASP A 162 15.86 -11.14 3.05
CA ASP A 162 16.55 -10.59 4.22
C ASP A 162 15.95 -9.22 4.56
N PHE A 163 15.00 -9.17 5.49
CA PHE A 163 14.36 -7.91 5.90
C PHE A 163 15.32 -6.93 6.56
N PRO A 164 16.25 -7.34 7.46
CA PRO A 164 17.29 -6.44 7.92
C PRO A 164 18.05 -5.71 6.82
N LEU A 165 18.42 -6.43 5.77
CA LEU A 165 19.09 -5.83 4.61
C LEU A 165 18.13 -4.93 3.79
N ILE A 166 16.88 -5.35 3.58
CA ILE A 166 15.90 -4.65 2.75
C ILE A 166 15.43 -3.35 3.41
N TYR A 167 15.22 -3.36 4.72
CA TYR A 167 14.70 -2.22 5.48
C TYR A 167 15.78 -1.47 6.27
N GLY A 168 17.02 -1.93 6.26
CA GLY A 168 18.15 -1.28 6.94
C GLY A 168 18.10 -1.36 8.47
N ASN A 169 17.29 -2.25 9.06
CA ASN A 169 17.17 -2.41 10.51
C ASN A 169 16.75 -3.82 10.92
N GLU A 170 16.99 -4.16 12.20
CA GLU A 170 16.72 -5.47 12.79
C GLU A 170 15.31 -5.59 13.42
N SER A 171 14.39 -4.67 13.12
CA SER A 171 13.09 -4.59 13.80
C SER A 171 12.13 -5.71 13.42
N TRP A 172 12.25 -6.24 12.21
CA TRP A 172 11.28 -7.18 11.60
C TRP A 172 9.86 -6.60 11.53
N PHE A 173 9.74 -5.28 11.46
CA PHE A 173 8.47 -4.63 11.23
C PHE A 173 8.06 -4.72 9.77
N LEU A 174 6.80 -5.09 9.55
CA LEU A 174 6.19 -5.16 8.23
C LEU A 174 4.90 -4.35 8.22
N PRO A 175 4.64 -3.56 7.17
CA PRO A 175 3.35 -2.92 7.02
C PRO A 175 2.29 -3.91 6.51
N ILE A 176 1.07 -3.76 7.01
CA ILE A 176 -0.13 -4.31 6.38
C ILE A 176 -0.40 -3.46 5.13
N PRO A 177 -0.49 -4.07 3.93
CA PRO A 177 -0.88 -3.33 2.75
C PRO A 177 -2.28 -2.73 2.91
N ALA A 178 -2.42 -1.47 2.53
CA ALA A 178 -3.65 -0.73 2.69
C ALA A 178 -3.78 0.35 1.63
N THR A 179 -5.01 0.70 1.27
CA THR A 179 -5.29 1.79 0.34
C THR A 179 -6.30 2.74 0.97
N TYR A 180 -5.95 4.03 0.99
CA TYR A 180 -6.77 5.10 1.52
C TYR A 180 -7.12 6.11 0.44
N VAL A 181 -8.34 6.64 0.47
CA VAL A 181 -8.73 7.84 -0.25
C VAL A 181 -8.93 8.94 0.77
N ILE A 182 -8.19 10.04 0.63
CA ILE A 182 -8.12 11.14 1.59
C ILE A 182 -8.62 12.41 0.89
N GLY A 183 -9.57 13.09 1.52
CA GLY A 183 -10.09 14.36 1.05
C GLY A 183 -9.09 15.50 1.20
N GLN A 184 -9.28 16.60 0.46
CA GLN A 184 -8.43 17.79 0.58
C GLN A 184 -8.45 18.41 1.99
N ASP A 185 -9.47 18.12 2.78
CA ASP A 185 -9.56 18.50 4.20
C ASP A 185 -8.72 17.61 5.13
N GLY A 186 -8.00 16.63 4.57
CA GLY A 186 -7.19 15.65 5.31
C GLY A 186 -8.00 14.51 5.92
N LYS A 187 -9.32 14.47 5.72
CA LYS A 187 -10.14 13.39 6.24
C LYS A 187 -10.08 12.14 5.37
N ILE A 188 -9.92 10.99 5.98
CA ILE A 188 -10.00 9.69 5.30
C ILE A 188 -11.46 9.45 4.90
N GLU A 189 -11.75 9.35 3.62
CA GLU A 189 -13.08 9.11 3.09
C GLU A 189 -13.34 7.64 2.81
N TYR A 190 -12.29 6.92 2.46
CA TYR A 190 -12.32 5.48 2.26
C TYR A 190 -11.03 4.85 2.77
N ALA A 191 -11.15 3.68 3.38
CA ALA A 191 -10.04 2.87 3.85
C ALA A 191 -10.26 1.41 3.47
N TYR A 192 -9.28 0.81 2.82
CA TYR A 192 -9.19 -0.63 2.61
C TYR A 192 -7.97 -1.15 3.34
N VAL A 193 -8.19 -1.91 4.40
CA VAL A 193 -7.14 -2.55 5.20
C VAL A 193 -7.50 -4.03 5.35
N ASN A 194 -6.60 -4.91 4.95
CA ASN A 194 -6.82 -6.35 5.11
C ASN A 194 -5.53 -7.03 5.57
N VAL A 195 -5.58 -7.71 6.72
CA VAL A 195 -4.43 -8.45 7.25
C VAL A 195 -4.02 -9.62 6.36
N ASP A 196 -4.92 -10.13 5.53
CA ASP A 196 -4.52 -10.99 4.42
C ASP A 196 -3.88 -10.15 3.33
N PHE A 197 -2.57 -10.00 3.43
CA PHE A 197 -1.77 -9.21 2.51
C PHE A 197 -1.80 -9.70 1.05
N ARG A 198 -2.51 -10.77 0.75
CA ARG A 198 -2.75 -11.28 -0.60
C ARG A 198 -4.01 -10.69 -1.22
N GLU A 199 -4.88 -10.12 -0.40
CA GLU A 199 -6.07 -9.39 -0.84
C GLU A 199 -5.73 -7.92 -1.10
N ARG A 200 -6.28 -7.36 -2.16
CA ARG A 200 -6.05 -5.97 -2.57
C ARG A 200 -7.35 -5.31 -3.04
N LEU A 201 -7.40 -3.99 -2.89
CA LEU A 201 -8.47 -3.20 -3.47
C LEU A 201 -8.29 -3.14 -4.99
N ASP A 202 -9.34 -3.48 -5.73
CA ASP A 202 -9.33 -3.28 -7.19
C ASP A 202 -9.31 -1.78 -7.50
N PRO A 203 -8.43 -1.30 -8.41
CA PRO A 203 -8.37 0.12 -8.79
C PRO A 203 -9.70 0.69 -9.26
N GLN A 204 -10.61 -0.13 -9.81
CA GLN A 204 -11.95 0.34 -10.18
C GLN A 204 -12.73 0.86 -8.96
N TYR A 205 -12.59 0.24 -7.78
CA TYR A 205 -13.21 0.73 -6.56
C TYR A 205 -12.66 2.09 -6.13
N ILE A 206 -11.37 2.34 -6.35
CA ILE A 206 -10.77 3.65 -6.09
C ILE A 206 -11.44 4.70 -6.97
N LEU A 207 -11.60 4.41 -8.26
CA LEU A 207 -12.28 5.29 -9.21
C LEU A 207 -13.74 5.53 -8.84
N ASP A 208 -14.46 4.48 -8.43
CA ASP A 208 -15.85 4.59 -8.00
C ASP A 208 -15.99 5.52 -6.77
N VAL A 209 -15.08 5.41 -5.79
CA VAL A 209 -15.03 6.30 -4.62
C VAL A 209 -14.73 7.74 -5.04
N LEU A 210 -13.75 7.96 -5.91
CA LEU A 210 -13.35 9.29 -6.38
C LEU A 210 -14.48 9.97 -7.18
N ASN A 211 -15.16 9.23 -8.05
CA ASN A 211 -16.27 9.75 -8.86
C ASN A 211 -17.49 10.09 -8.00
N ALA A 212 -17.82 9.26 -7.00
CA ALA A 212 -18.92 9.53 -6.08
C ALA A 212 -18.73 10.80 -5.23
N ARG A 213 -17.50 11.33 -5.14
CA ARG A 213 -17.19 12.63 -4.52
C ARG A 213 -17.63 13.80 -5.40
N SER A 214 -17.35 13.67 -6.71
CA SER A 214 -17.66 14.72 -7.70
C SER A 214 -19.16 15.01 -7.81
N ASP A 215 -19.99 14.03 -7.44
CA ASP A 215 -21.46 14.15 -7.45
C ASP A 215 -22.05 14.81 -6.18
N LYS A 216 -21.21 15.07 -5.16
CA LYS A 216 -21.67 15.81 -3.97
C LYS A 216 -21.59 17.31 -4.24
N PRO A 217 -22.70 18.08 -4.07
CA PRO A 217 -22.63 19.53 -4.22
C PRO A 217 -21.62 20.10 -3.22
N VAL A 218 -20.74 20.97 -3.72
CA VAL A 218 -19.84 21.78 -2.87
C VAL A 218 -20.74 22.65 -2.00
N THR A 219 -20.95 22.24 -0.75
CA THR A 219 -21.54 23.12 0.25
C THR A 219 -20.50 24.20 0.56
N ALA A 220 -20.66 25.38 -0.08
CA ALA A 220 -19.90 26.55 0.29
C ALA A 220 -20.16 26.86 1.78
N ALA A 221 -19.11 26.89 2.58
CA ALA A 221 -19.11 27.34 3.98
C ALA A 221 -19.12 28.87 4.02
#